data_79a9602d2472fd62523e98cc62cce056
#
_entry.id   79a9602d2472fd62523e98cc62cce056
#
_cell.length_a   1.000
_cell.length_b   1.000
_cell.length_c   1.000
_cell.angle_alpha   90.00
_cell.angle_beta   90.00
_cell.angle_gamma   90.00
#
_symmetry.space_group_name_H-M   'P 1'
#
loop_
_entity.id
_entity.type
_entity.pdbx_description
1 polymer ?
#
loop_
_entity_poly.entity_id
_entity_poly.type
_entity_poly.pdbx_seq_one_letter_code
_entity_poly.pdbx_strand_id
1 'polypeptide(L)'
;MSQGELDHSFDLPYTRMPHPKYKGKRIPAFDMIKFSVNLHRGCFGGCAFCTISAHQGKFIVSRSKESILREVRAITEMPDFKGYLSDLGGPSANMYAMRGKDEKICRRCKRPSCIHPKVCPNLNTDHRPLLDIYHSVDAQIGRAHV
;
A
#
# COMPACT_ATOMS: atom_id res chain seq x y z
N MET A 1 -14.73 5.37 0.44
CA MET A 1 -13.93 4.76 -0.64
C MET A 1 -14.03 3.25 -0.48
N SER A 2 -14.51 2.57 -1.50
CA SER A 2 -14.52 1.11 -1.61
C SER A 2 -13.21 0.59 -2.20
N GLN A 3 -12.97 -0.74 -2.16
CA GLN A 3 -11.83 -1.37 -2.81
C GLN A 3 -11.84 -1.09 -4.33
N GLY A 4 -13.01 -1.22 -4.98
CA GLY A 4 -13.11 -0.99 -6.43
C GLY A 4 -12.80 0.46 -6.85
N GLU A 5 -13.21 1.47 -6.05
CA GLU A 5 -12.84 2.86 -6.30
C GLU A 5 -11.33 3.08 -6.11
N LEU A 6 -10.73 2.40 -5.13
CA LEU A 6 -9.30 2.47 -4.91
C LEU A 6 -8.55 1.81 -6.08
N ASP A 7 -8.94 0.61 -6.49
CA ASP A 7 -8.36 -0.09 -7.63
C ASP A 7 -8.45 0.75 -8.89
N HIS A 8 -9.63 1.30 -9.19
CA HIS A 8 -9.81 2.19 -10.34
C HIS A 8 -8.84 3.37 -10.33
N SER A 9 -8.62 3.98 -9.15
CA SER A 9 -7.70 5.10 -9.01
C SER A 9 -6.24 4.71 -9.28
N PHE A 10 -5.84 3.50 -8.90
CA PHE A 10 -4.48 3.00 -9.15
C PHE A 10 -4.29 2.43 -10.56
N ASP A 11 -5.37 1.99 -11.21
CA ASP A 11 -5.35 1.43 -12.56
C ASP A 11 -5.45 2.50 -13.67
N LEU A 12 -5.51 3.79 -13.31
CA LEU A 12 -5.42 4.89 -14.28
C LEU A 12 -4.07 4.85 -15.01
N PRO A 13 -4.00 5.32 -16.27
CA PRO A 13 -2.81 5.20 -17.11
C PRO A 13 -1.70 6.18 -16.71
N TYR A 14 -1.17 6.02 -15.50
CA TYR A 14 -0.03 6.81 -15.02
C TYR A 14 1.24 6.41 -15.75
N THR A 15 2.01 7.41 -16.19
CA THR A 15 3.29 7.18 -16.90
C THR A 15 4.39 6.64 -15.98
N ARG A 16 4.27 6.79 -14.66
CA ARG A 16 5.31 6.51 -13.64
C ARG A 16 6.65 7.21 -13.93
N MET A 17 6.63 8.26 -14.72
CA MET A 17 7.82 9.02 -15.11
C MET A 17 7.75 10.45 -14.54
N PRO A 18 8.90 11.10 -14.31
CA PRO A 18 8.93 12.51 -13.94
C PRO A 18 8.25 13.39 -14.99
N HIS A 19 7.69 14.51 -14.54
CA HIS A 19 7.10 15.48 -15.45
C HIS A 19 8.15 15.96 -16.50
N PRO A 20 7.79 16.15 -17.77
CA PRO A 20 8.72 16.51 -18.86
C PRO A 20 9.61 17.74 -18.58
N LYS A 21 9.17 18.68 -17.71
CA LYS A 21 9.99 19.84 -17.29
C LYS A 21 11.31 19.46 -16.61
N TYR A 22 11.42 18.22 -16.10
CA TYR A 22 12.63 17.69 -15.47
C TYR A 22 13.52 16.89 -16.41
N LYS A 23 13.23 16.91 -17.73
CA LYS A 23 14.07 16.21 -18.72
C LYS A 23 15.54 16.62 -18.58
N GLY A 24 16.41 15.63 -18.51
CA GLY A 24 17.85 15.82 -18.30
C GLY A 24 18.29 16.16 -16.88
N LYS A 25 17.34 16.22 -15.91
CA LYS A 25 17.68 16.44 -14.49
C LYS A 25 17.47 15.14 -13.70
N ARG A 26 18.43 14.82 -12.85
CA ARG A 26 18.27 13.72 -11.89
C ARG A 26 17.39 14.17 -10.72
N ILE A 27 16.43 13.34 -10.34
CA ILE A 27 15.54 13.54 -9.19
C ILE A 27 15.79 12.41 -8.20
N PRO A 28 16.63 12.62 -7.15
CA PRO A 28 17.00 11.55 -6.21
C PRO A 28 15.78 10.87 -5.55
N ALA A 29 14.78 11.64 -5.17
CA ALA A 29 13.55 11.08 -4.58
C ALA A 29 12.82 10.14 -5.55
N PHE A 30 12.77 10.47 -6.84
CA PHE A 30 12.19 9.59 -7.86
C PHE A 30 12.99 8.28 -7.99
N ASP A 31 14.31 8.36 -8.03
CA ASP A 31 15.18 7.18 -8.10
C ASP A 31 14.93 6.20 -6.94
N MET A 32 14.59 6.73 -5.76
CA MET A 32 14.30 5.91 -4.58
C MET A 32 12.95 5.20 -4.62
N ILE A 33 11.92 5.85 -5.20
CA ILE A 33 10.52 5.38 -5.05
C ILE A 33 9.89 4.87 -6.35
N LYS A 34 10.54 5.00 -7.50
CA LYS A 34 9.96 4.67 -8.82
C LYS A 34 9.46 3.24 -8.94
N PHE A 35 10.03 2.30 -8.21
CA PHE A 35 9.66 0.89 -8.18
C PHE A 35 8.91 0.51 -6.89
N SER A 36 8.26 1.46 -6.24
CA SER A 36 7.42 1.19 -5.08
C SER A 36 5.96 0.94 -5.49
N VAL A 37 5.29 0.07 -4.76
CA VAL A 37 3.87 -0.26 -4.95
C VAL A 37 3.13 -0.08 -3.64
N ASN A 38 2.09 0.74 -3.64
CA ASN A 38 1.25 0.97 -2.48
C ASN A 38 0.09 -0.03 -2.46
N LEU A 39 -0.07 -0.76 -1.36
CA LEU A 39 -1.05 -1.85 -1.23
C LEU A 39 -2.40 -1.39 -0.66
N HIS A 40 -2.40 -0.34 0.15
CA HIS A 40 -3.60 0.13 0.84
C HIS A 40 -3.51 1.61 1.23
N ARG A 41 -4.63 2.18 1.59
CA ARG A 41 -4.77 3.50 2.19
C ARG A 41 -5.31 3.38 3.61
N GLY A 42 -5.05 4.42 4.43
CA GLY A 42 -5.45 4.46 5.82
C GLY A 42 -4.39 3.94 6.78
N CYS A 43 -4.54 4.31 8.04
CA CYS A 43 -3.67 3.86 9.13
C CYS A 43 -4.42 3.91 10.46
N PHE A 44 -4.55 2.79 11.14
CA PHE A 44 -5.20 2.71 12.45
C PHE A 44 -4.22 2.90 13.63
N GLY A 45 -2.98 3.32 13.36
CA GLY A 45 -1.96 3.55 14.37
C GLY A 45 -2.33 4.69 15.34
N GLY A 46 -2.80 5.82 14.81
CA GLY A 46 -3.23 6.97 15.61
C GLY A 46 -2.09 7.56 16.44
N CYS A 47 -0.86 7.55 15.94
CA CYS A 47 0.31 8.12 16.61
C CYS A 47 0.17 9.62 16.76
N ALA A 48 0.51 10.17 17.94
CA ALA A 48 0.29 11.57 18.28
C ALA A 48 1.05 12.57 17.39
N PHE A 49 2.18 12.16 16.82
CA PHE A 49 3.00 13.00 15.94
C PHE A 49 2.67 12.85 14.44
N CYS A 50 1.78 11.91 14.08
CA CYS A 50 1.57 11.51 12.68
C CYS A 50 0.18 11.89 12.19
N THR A 51 0.10 12.53 11.03
CA THR A 51 -1.16 12.98 10.41
C THR A 51 -1.75 11.97 9.43
N ILE A 52 -1.12 10.84 9.16
CA ILE A 52 -1.59 9.86 8.16
C ILE A 52 -3.01 9.38 8.47
N SER A 53 -3.32 9.05 9.72
CA SER A 53 -4.67 8.62 10.12
C SER A 53 -5.72 9.71 9.92
N ALA A 54 -5.35 10.99 10.09
CA ALA A 54 -6.24 12.12 9.85
C ALA A 54 -6.42 12.39 8.35
N HIS A 55 -5.33 12.28 7.58
CA HIS A 55 -5.32 12.56 6.14
C HIS A 55 -5.96 11.44 5.30
N GLN A 56 -5.61 10.18 5.57
CA GLN A 56 -6.09 9.04 4.79
C GLN A 56 -7.24 8.27 5.44
N GLY A 57 -7.56 8.62 6.69
CA GLY A 57 -8.55 7.92 7.50
C GLY A 57 -7.95 6.80 8.36
N LYS A 58 -8.71 6.41 9.38
CA LYS A 58 -8.36 5.34 10.32
C LYS A 58 -8.62 3.94 9.74
N PHE A 59 -9.60 3.82 8.86
CA PHE A 59 -10.01 2.54 8.31
C PHE A 59 -9.17 2.21 7.08
N ILE A 60 -8.67 0.98 7.06
CA ILE A 60 -7.87 0.50 5.94
C ILE A 60 -8.79 0.16 4.76
N VAL A 61 -8.43 0.69 3.60
CA VAL A 61 -8.98 0.27 2.30
C VAL A 61 -7.83 -0.34 1.50
N SER A 62 -7.91 -1.62 1.24
CA SER A 62 -6.87 -2.38 0.53
C SER A 62 -7.23 -2.54 -0.94
N ARG A 63 -6.22 -2.48 -1.79
CA ARG A 63 -6.34 -2.82 -3.21
C ARG A 63 -6.59 -4.31 -3.38
N SER A 64 -7.21 -4.69 -4.49
CA SER A 64 -7.28 -6.09 -4.88
C SER A 64 -5.90 -6.61 -5.27
N LYS A 65 -5.71 -7.92 -5.14
CA LYS A 65 -4.50 -8.61 -5.58
C LYS A 65 -4.24 -8.40 -7.07
N GLU A 66 -5.30 -8.43 -7.87
CA GLU A 66 -5.25 -8.24 -9.32
C GLU A 66 -4.74 -6.85 -9.69
N SER A 67 -5.22 -5.79 -9.01
CA SER A 67 -4.74 -4.42 -9.22
C SER A 67 -3.26 -4.29 -8.87
N ILE A 68 -2.83 -4.86 -7.75
CA ILE A 68 -1.42 -4.87 -7.33
C ILE A 68 -0.55 -5.59 -8.35
N LEU A 69 -0.92 -6.78 -8.77
CA LEU A 69 -0.13 -7.57 -9.71
C LEU A 69 -0.07 -6.94 -11.11
N ARG A 70 -1.12 -6.22 -11.55
CA ARG A 70 -1.05 -5.42 -12.79
C ARG A 70 0.00 -4.33 -12.70
N GLU A 71 0.05 -3.59 -11.59
CA GLU A 71 1.05 -2.55 -11.38
C GLU A 71 2.47 -3.12 -11.29
N VAL A 72 2.66 -4.24 -10.59
CA VAL A 72 3.95 -4.94 -10.53
C VAL A 72 4.40 -5.34 -11.94
N ARG A 73 3.51 -5.87 -12.78
CA ARG A 73 3.83 -6.22 -14.17
C ARG A 73 4.28 -5.00 -14.96
N ALA A 74 3.55 -3.90 -14.85
CA ALA A 74 3.94 -2.66 -15.53
C ALA A 74 5.33 -2.14 -15.08
N ILE A 75 5.69 -2.35 -13.81
CA ILE A 75 7.03 -2.02 -13.30
C ILE A 75 8.08 -2.96 -13.89
N THR A 76 7.81 -4.27 -13.99
CA THR A 76 8.78 -5.24 -14.55
C THR A 76 9.08 -4.98 -16.02
N GLU A 77 8.18 -4.31 -16.74
CA GLU A 77 8.35 -3.92 -18.15
C GLU A 77 9.10 -2.58 -18.32
N MET A 78 9.41 -1.87 -17.21
CA MET A 78 10.18 -0.61 -17.29
C MET A 78 11.63 -0.85 -17.71
N PRO A 79 12.21 -0.03 -18.62
CA PRO A 79 13.55 -0.28 -19.20
C PRO A 79 14.69 -0.34 -18.19
N ASP A 80 14.54 0.32 -17.04
CA ASP A 80 15.56 0.41 -16.00
C ASP A 80 15.23 -0.45 -14.76
N PHE A 81 14.24 -1.33 -14.84
CA PHE A 81 13.92 -2.29 -13.78
C PHE A 81 15.04 -3.34 -13.66
N LYS A 82 15.53 -3.55 -12.44
CA LYS A 82 16.68 -4.43 -12.15
C LYS A 82 16.29 -5.69 -11.36
N GLY A 83 15.02 -6.07 -11.37
CA GLY A 83 14.55 -7.30 -10.70
C GLY A 83 14.17 -7.12 -9.24
N TYR A 84 14.07 -5.91 -8.71
CA TYR A 84 13.61 -5.67 -7.34
C TYR A 84 12.67 -4.47 -7.22
N LEU A 85 11.72 -4.56 -6.30
CA LEU A 85 10.88 -3.44 -5.88
C LEU A 85 11.55 -2.71 -4.71
N SER A 86 11.50 -1.38 -4.73
CA SER A 86 12.03 -0.58 -3.61
C SER A 86 11.12 -0.57 -2.40
N ASP A 87 9.82 -0.77 -2.60
CA ASP A 87 8.82 -0.93 -1.52
C ASP A 87 7.57 -1.63 -2.05
N LEU A 88 6.97 -2.45 -1.18
CA LEU A 88 5.69 -3.13 -1.41
C LEU A 88 4.91 -3.09 -0.10
N GLY A 89 4.15 -2.01 0.11
CA GLY A 89 3.59 -1.76 1.43
C GLY A 89 2.50 -0.72 1.52
N GLY A 90 2.22 -0.32 2.74
CA GLY A 90 1.26 0.72 3.08
C GLY A 90 1.93 2.07 3.37
N PRO A 91 1.13 3.10 3.67
CA PRO A 91 1.64 4.47 3.85
C PRO A 91 2.52 4.66 5.09
N SER A 92 2.47 3.77 6.07
CA SER A 92 3.29 3.84 7.30
C SER A 92 3.71 2.48 7.82
N ALA A 93 2.79 1.52 7.84
CA ALA A 93 3.02 0.15 8.25
C ALA A 93 2.11 -0.74 7.41
N ASN A 94 2.54 -1.98 7.18
CA ASN A 94 1.74 -2.91 6.40
C ASN A 94 0.52 -3.39 7.18
N MET A 95 -0.62 -2.79 6.84
CA MET A 95 -1.94 -3.09 7.42
C MET A 95 -2.89 -3.67 6.36
N TYR A 96 -2.33 -4.30 5.32
CA TYR A 96 -3.08 -4.85 4.21
C TYR A 96 -4.15 -5.84 4.68
N ALA A 97 -5.38 -5.65 4.20
CA ALA A 97 -6.56 -6.43 4.55
C ALA A 97 -6.95 -6.44 6.04
N MET A 98 -6.29 -5.64 6.89
CA MET A 98 -6.62 -5.52 8.30
C MET A 98 -7.81 -4.58 8.51
N ARG A 99 -8.86 -5.07 9.17
CA ARG A 99 -10.08 -4.32 9.46
C ARG A 99 -10.74 -4.83 10.74
N GLY A 100 -11.78 -4.15 11.19
CA GLY A 100 -12.61 -4.68 12.27
C GLY A 100 -13.33 -5.96 11.88
N LYS A 101 -13.38 -6.93 12.79
CA LYS A 101 -14.15 -8.18 12.61
C LYS A 101 -15.65 -7.89 12.53
N ASP A 102 -16.13 -6.94 13.32
CA ASP A 102 -17.48 -6.39 13.28
C ASP A 102 -17.42 -4.90 12.93
N GLU A 103 -17.88 -4.59 11.72
CA GLU A 103 -17.91 -3.21 11.22
C GLU A 103 -18.91 -2.32 11.97
N LYS A 104 -19.98 -2.87 12.55
CA LYS A 104 -20.96 -2.08 13.32
C LYS A 104 -20.31 -1.46 14.55
N ILE A 105 -19.42 -2.22 15.20
CA ILE A 105 -18.61 -1.72 16.32
C ILE A 105 -17.66 -0.61 15.83
N CYS A 106 -17.00 -0.81 14.69
CA CYS A 106 -16.07 0.16 14.13
C CYS A 106 -16.75 1.49 13.76
N ARG A 107 -17.93 1.46 13.18
CA ARG A 107 -18.69 2.67 12.78
C ARG A 107 -19.03 3.59 13.97
N ARG A 108 -19.16 3.03 15.17
CA ARG A 108 -19.45 3.78 16.40
C ARG A 108 -18.20 4.10 17.21
N CYS A 109 -17.05 3.60 16.79
CA CYS A 109 -15.82 3.68 17.55
C CYS A 109 -15.20 5.07 17.48
N LYS A 110 -15.01 5.70 18.65
CA LYS A 110 -14.37 7.03 18.79
C LYS A 110 -12.89 6.96 19.16
N ARG A 111 -12.32 5.76 19.32
CA ARG A 111 -10.89 5.60 19.66
C ARG A 111 -10.01 6.14 18.53
N PRO A 112 -8.99 6.96 18.81
CA PRO A 112 -8.06 7.45 17.80
C PRO A 112 -7.14 6.33 17.25
N SER A 113 -6.87 5.30 18.06
CA SER A 113 -5.97 4.19 17.72
C SER A 113 -6.64 2.84 17.94
N CYS A 114 -6.36 1.87 17.06
CA CYS A 114 -6.76 0.48 17.25
C CYS A 114 -5.68 -0.38 17.94
N ILE A 115 -4.48 0.19 18.17
CA ILE A 115 -3.35 -0.54 18.76
C ILE A 115 -2.89 0.06 20.09
N HIS A 116 -3.24 1.31 20.40
CA HIS A 116 -2.85 1.98 21.64
C HIS A 116 -4.07 2.37 22.47
N PRO A 117 -4.03 2.26 23.84
CA PRO A 117 -2.99 1.66 24.70
C PRO A 117 -2.99 0.12 24.67
N LYS A 118 -4.00 -0.49 24.07
CA LYS A 118 -4.13 -1.94 23.87
C LYS A 118 -4.66 -2.23 22.49
N VAL A 119 -4.21 -3.33 21.88
CA VAL A 119 -4.75 -3.81 20.61
C VAL A 119 -6.26 -4.04 20.78
N CYS A 120 -7.03 -3.51 19.83
CA CYS A 120 -8.48 -3.65 19.84
C CYS A 120 -8.88 -5.12 19.61
N PRO A 121 -9.67 -5.74 20.46
CA PRO A 121 -10.09 -7.14 20.29
C PRO A 121 -10.94 -7.34 19.02
N ASN A 122 -11.55 -6.27 18.53
CA ASN A 122 -12.29 -6.28 17.26
C ASN A 122 -11.38 -6.13 16.03
N LEU A 123 -10.08 -5.88 16.19
CA LEU A 123 -9.16 -5.78 15.07
C LEU A 123 -8.79 -7.17 14.55
N ASN A 124 -8.94 -7.38 13.25
CA ASN A 124 -8.32 -8.52 12.57
C ASN A 124 -6.84 -8.22 12.35
N THR A 125 -5.97 -9.07 12.88
CA THR A 125 -4.50 -8.97 12.78
C THR A 125 -3.89 -10.06 11.91
N ASP A 126 -4.67 -10.66 11.03
CA ASP A 126 -4.22 -11.72 10.15
C ASP A 126 -3.35 -11.18 9.00
N HIS A 127 -2.09 -11.58 8.97
CA HIS A 127 -1.13 -11.19 7.94
C HIS A 127 -1.10 -12.12 6.70
N ARG A 128 -1.84 -13.24 6.72
CA ARG A 128 -1.85 -14.18 5.58
C ARG A 128 -2.19 -13.53 4.24
N PRO A 129 -3.15 -12.57 4.14
CA PRO A 129 -3.40 -11.89 2.88
C PRO A 129 -2.21 -11.09 2.37
N LEU A 130 -1.42 -10.48 3.25
CA LEU A 130 -0.19 -9.76 2.90
C LEU A 130 0.89 -10.73 2.41
N LEU A 131 1.08 -11.85 3.11
CA LEU A 131 2.04 -12.88 2.71
C LEU A 131 1.69 -13.48 1.34
N ASP A 132 0.40 -13.69 1.05
CA ASP A 132 -0.06 -14.14 -0.27
C ASP A 132 0.29 -13.15 -1.39
N ILE A 133 0.19 -11.83 -1.12
CA ILE A 133 0.66 -10.79 -2.05
C ILE A 133 2.16 -10.94 -2.28
N TYR A 134 2.97 -11.06 -1.22
CA TYR A 134 4.42 -11.19 -1.34
C TYR A 134 4.82 -12.40 -2.16
N HIS A 135 4.28 -13.57 -1.86
CA HIS A 135 4.54 -14.79 -2.65
C HIS A 135 4.15 -14.65 -4.12
N SER A 136 3.03 -13.98 -4.39
CA SER A 136 2.57 -13.78 -5.77
C SER A 136 3.44 -12.81 -6.55
N VAL A 137 3.93 -11.77 -5.88
CA VAL A 137 4.85 -10.79 -6.46
C VAL A 137 6.21 -11.43 -6.71
N ASP A 138 6.75 -12.20 -5.77
CA ASP A 138 8.00 -12.94 -5.94
C ASP A 138 7.92 -13.91 -7.13
N ALA A 139 6.80 -14.62 -7.28
CA ALA A 139 6.58 -15.51 -8.41
C ALA A 139 6.52 -14.76 -9.75
N GLN A 140 6.00 -13.54 -9.76
CA GLN A 140 5.86 -12.71 -10.96
C GLN A 140 7.18 -12.04 -11.37
N ILE A 141 7.96 -11.55 -10.42
CA ILE A 141 9.25 -10.92 -10.69
C ILE A 141 10.30 -11.96 -11.08
N GLY A 142 10.13 -13.22 -10.66
CA GLY A 142 11.16 -14.23 -10.64
C GLY A 142 12.08 -14.00 -9.44
N ARG A 143 12.72 -15.05 -8.92
CA ARG A 143 13.65 -14.93 -7.79
C ARG A 143 14.78 -13.99 -8.18
N ALA A 144 14.70 -12.74 -7.75
CA ALA A 144 15.87 -11.89 -7.70
C ALA A 144 16.85 -12.59 -6.74
N HIS A 145 17.93 -13.08 -7.26
CA HIS A 145 19.03 -13.54 -6.42
C HIS A 145 19.54 -12.32 -5.67
N VAL A 146 19.31 -12.31 -4.36
CA VAL A 146 19.98 -11.42 -3.43
C VAL A 146 21.45 -11.85 -3.34
#